data_5d3e76120f63c86a22ce19a60238e601
#
_entry.id   5d3e76120f63c86a22ce19a60238e601
#
_cell.length_a   1.000
_cell.length_b   1.000
_cell.length_c   1.000
_cell.angle_alpha   90.00
_cell.angle_beta   90.00
_cell.angle_gamma   90.00
#
_symmetry.space_group_name_H-M   'P 1'
#
loop_
_entity.id
_entity.type
_entity.pdbx_description
1 polymer ?
#
loop_
_entity_poly.entity_id
_entity_poly.type
_entity_poly.pdbx_seq_one_letter_code
_entity_poly.pdbx_strand_id
1 'polypeptide(L)'
;MRNSLRITTLSLALLAVVSPALQAEKIMKSPSSQFAYIGTYNPNGEGVYRVRVDATSGALSDRTLVSNLPNPAQLVVDAKGQTLYVASEVANFNGTQHGGIVAYRINPQDGSLTQLNQVDSQGAGPVYLSLLPDGRHLLVANYISGSVAAFPIDAEGKLGAASSVQQSAGPAGAVEGSFAISDHNGPHAHMIASDPSGKFVFSTDLGLDRIYQWRFDNGSGKLTPNDPPWISASSAGAGPRHFVFHPDGKTVLLINEEASTLTRYRFDSQNGTLKQLQVISSLPADYRGTSFAAGLALSAEGKNLYVANRLHNSIAQFSVGDNGVLQPVAEVWTHGDYPRTLTLDPSGRYLYALNQRSDNITRFSVDQQSGKLSFVAGYMPVGSPSQMVFMP
;
A
#
# COMPACT_ATOMS: atom_id res chain seq x y z
N MET A 1 38.25 -86.80 51.98
CA MET A 1 36.92 -86.41 51.57
C MET A 1 36.60 -85.02 52.13
N ARG A 2 36.70 -84.01 51.32
CA ARG A 2 35.98 -82.73 51.42
C ARG A 2 36.63 -81.78 50.43
N ASN A 3 35.98 -81.60 49.29
CA ASN A 3 36.37 -80.66 48.27
C ASN A 3 36.09 -79.21 48.73
N SER A 4 37.11 -78.39 48.72
CA SER A 4 36.95 -76.93 48.88
C SER A 4 37.00 -76.24 47.54
N LEU A 5 35.88 -75.67 47.13
CA LEU A 5 35.67 -74.89 45.95
C LEU A 5 36.32 -73.48 46.16
N ARG A 6 37.27 -73.07 45.33
CA ARG A 6 37.81 -71.73 45.33
C ARG A 6 36.94 -70.90 44.36
N ILE A 7 36.30 -69.88 44.87
CA ILE A 7 35.58 -68.86 44.07
C ILE A 7 36.57 -67.77 43.74
N THR A 8 36.84 -67.59 42.43
CA THR A 8 37.64 -66.49 41.90
C THR A 8 36.70 -65.34 41.57
N THR A 9 36.79 -64.25 42.30
CA THR A 9 36.08 -62.99 42.02
C THR A 9 36.76 -62.24 40.89
N LEU A 10 36.05 -62.10 39.79
CA LEU A 10 36.44 -61.29 38.64
C LEU A 10 35.94 -59.85 38.85
N SER A 11 36.84 -58.91 39.08
CA SER A 11 36.53 -57.48 39.17
C SER A 11 36.35 -56.90 37.78
N LEU A 12 35.12 -56.52 37.39
CA LEU A 12 34.83 -55.80 36.17
C LEU A 12 35.04 -54.29 36.41
N ALA A 13 36.09 -53.75 35.82
CA ALA A 13 36.29 -52.31 35.80
C ALA A 13 35.35 -51.66 34.74
N LEU A 14 34.38 -50.87 35.16
CA LEU A 14 33.51 -50.07 34.30
C LEU A 14 34.26 -48.81 33.85
N LEU A 15 34.72 -48.76 32.59
CA LEU A 15 35.18 -47.55 31.97
C LEU A 15 33.97 -46.70 31.59
N ALA A 16 33.73 -45.61 32.32
CA ALA A 16 32.77 -44.59 31.94
C ALA A 16 33.31 -43.82 30.73
N VAL A 17 32.72 -44.05 29.55
CA VAL A 17 32.93 -43.24 28.37
C VAL A 17 32.10 -41.97 28.54
N VAL A 18 32.77 -40.87 28.86
CA VAL A 18 32.19 -39.52 28.85
C VAL A 18 32.05 -39.12 27.38
N SER A 19 30.85 -39.20 26.83
CA SER A 19 30.51 -38.59 25.53
C SER A 19 30.51 -37.07 25.68
N PRO A 20 31.26 -36.33 24.87
CA PRO A 20 31.08 -34.86 24.83
C PRO A 20 29.69 -34.59 24.22
N ALA A 21 28.79 -34.14 25.08
CA ALA A 21 27.53 -33.53 24.62
C ALA A 21 27.89 -32.33 23.75
N LEU A 22 27.72 -32.45 22.44
CA LEU A 22 27.69 -31.31 21.53
C LEU A 22 26.52 -30.41 22.00
N GLN A 23 26.83 -29.36 22.75
CA GLN A 23 25.96 -28.21 22.90
C GLN A 23 25.84 -27.57 21.51
N ALA A 24 24.79 -27.98 20.77
CA ALA A 24 24.33 -27.21 19.66
C ALA A 24 23.87 -25.85 20.24
N GLU A 25 24.74 -24.84 20.19
CA GLU A 25 24.31 -23.45 20.32
C GLU A 25 23.21 -23.25 19.32
N LYS A 26 21.99 -23.11 19.83
CA LYS A 26 20.85 -22.62 19.09
C LYS A 26 21.23 -21.20 18.71
N ILE A 27 21.81 -21.05 17.51
CA ILE A 27 21.98 -19.74 16.89
C ILE A 27 20.56 -19.17 16.85
N MET A 28 20.22 -18.36 17.83
CA MET A 28 19.05 -17.51 17.75
C MET A 28 19.30 -16.63 16.53
N LYS A 29 18.64 -16.96 15.41
CA LYS A 29 18.52 -16.02 14.31
C LYS A 29 18.05 -14.73 14.96
N SER A 30 18.91 -13.71 14.95
CA SER A 30 18.49 -12.35 15.24
C SER A 30 17.22 -12.11 14.43
N PRO A 31 16.16 -11.52 15.00
CA PRO A 31 14.97 -11.20 14.22
C PRO A 31 15.46 -10.44 13.00
N SER A 32 15.23 -11.03 11.82
CA SER A 32 15.71 -10.46 10.57
C SER A 32 15.13 -9.06 10.47
N SER A 33 15.99 -8.04 10.51
CA SER A 33 15.55 -6.67 10.29
C SER A 33 14.91 -6.62 8.91
N GLN A 34 13.62 -6.33 8.88
CA GLN A 34 12.87 -6.15 7.66
C GLN A 34 13.23 -4.79 7.06
N PHE A 35 13.28 -4.70 5.75
CA PHE A 35 13.40 -3.41 5.07
C PHE A 35 12.03 -2.87 4.67
N ALA A 36 11.95 -1.55 4.63
CA ALA A 36 10.86 -0.83 3.98
C ALA A 36 11.43 0.26 3.08
N TYR A 37 10.69 0.62 2.04
CA TYR A 37 11.04 1.70 1.12
C TYR A 37 10.05 2.84 1.28
N ILE A 38 10.57 4.07 1.22
CA ILE A 38 9.79 5.30 1.39
C ILE A 38 10.03 6.17 0.17
N GLY A 39 8.95 6.51 -0.52
CA GLY A 39 8.95 7.55 -1.54
C GLY A 39 8.79 8.93 -0.92
N THR A 40 9.26 9.96 -1.62
CA THR A 40 9.24 11.34 -1.14
C THR A 40 9.01 12.34 -2.25
N TYR A 41 8.56 13.55 -1.93
CA TYR A 41 8.41 14.64 -2.88
C TYR A 41 9.50 15.69 -2.72
N ASN A 42 10.00 16.19 -3.84
CA ASN A 42 10.88 17.35 -3.89
C ASN A 42 10.15 18.63 -3.44
N PRO A 43 10.82 19.65 -2.87
CA PRO A 43 12.26 19.69 -2.63
C PRO A 43 12.70 19.09 -1.28
N ASN A 44 11.78 18.79 -0.35
CA ASN A 44 12.14 18.33 1.00
C ASN A 44 12.63 16.87 0.99
N GLY A 45 12.10 16.04 0.07
CA GLY A 45 12.58 14.69 -0.17
C GLY A 45 13.54 14.63 -1.36
N GLU A 46 14.41 13.63 -1.40
CA GLU A 46 15.45 13.48 -2.41
C GLU A 46 15.25 12.26 -3.33
N GLY A 47 14.20 11.47 -3.08
CA GLY A 47 13.93 10.26 -3.85
C GLY A 47 13.39 9.09 -3.02
N VAL A 48 13.86 7.88 -3.29
CA VAL A 48 13.48 6.67 -2.56
C VAL A 48 14.49 6.38 -1.45
N TYR A 49 13.99 6.31 -0.23
CA TYR A 49 14.77 5.87 0.93
C TYR A 49 14.47 4.42 1.29
N ARG A 50 15.48 3.71 1.74
CA ARG A 50 15.36 2.45 2.45
C ARG A 50 15.51 2.71 3.95
N VAL A 51 14.71 2.03 4.76
CA VAL A 51 14.82 2.03 6.23
C VAL A 51 14.85 0.59 6.73
N ARG A 52 15.49 0.37 7.90
CA ARG A 52 15.34 -0.86 8.66
C ARG A 52 14.13 -0.75 9.58
N VAL A 53 13.43 -1.85 9.72
CA VAL A 53 12.28 -1.98 10.61
C VAL A 53 12.60 -3.02 11.67
N ASP A 54 12.54 -2.63 12.93
CA ASP A 54 12.67 -3.58 14.04
C ASP A 54 11.38 -4.40 14.15
N ALA A 55 11.48 -5.70 13.94
CA ALA A 55 10.32 -6.59 13.89
C ALA A 55 9.56 -6.69 15.22
N THR A 56 10.16 -6.32 16.34
CA THR A 56 9.53 -6.39 17.67
C THR A 56 8.82 -5.10 18.04
N SER A 57 9.48 -3.98 17.86
CA SER A 57 8.99 -2.65 18.26
C SER A 57 8.39 -1.84 17.12
N GLY A 58 8.56 -2.27 15.86
CA GLY A 58 8.19 -1.49 14.67
C GLY A 58 9.04 -0.21 14.48
N ALA A 59 10.15 -0.04 15.23
CA ALA A 59 10.97 1.15 15.11
C ALA A 59 11.68 1.22 13.76
N LEU A 60 11.67 2.42 13.16
CA LEU A 60 12.38 2.71 11.91
C LEU A 60 13.77 3.25 12.23
N SER A 61 14.78 2.78 11.50
CA SER A 61 16.18 3.18 11.65
C SER A 61 16.93 3.11 10.31
N ASP A 62 18.19 3.52 10.28
CA ASP A 62 19.10 3.40 9.13
C ASP A 62 18.53 3.92 7.81
N ARG A 63 17.95 5.12 7.84
CA ARG A 63 17.43 5.77 6.63
C ARG A 63 18.58 6.03 5.65
N THR A 64 18.49 5.41 4.48
CA THR A 64 19.51 5.51 3.41
C THR A 64 18.82 5.86 2.09
N LEU A 65 19.27 6.90 1.39
CA LEU A 65 18.83 7.19 0.02
C LEU A 65 19.33 6.07 -0.91
N VAL A 66 18.42 5.39 -1.61
CA VAL A 66 18.74 4.26 -2.52
C VAL A 66 18.41 4.57 -3.97
N SER A 67 17.68 5.65 -4.24
CA SER A 67 17.46 6.19 -5.59
C SER A 67 17.10 7.67 -5.50
N ASN A 68 17.65 8.48 -6.38
CA ASN A 68 17.35 9.91 -6.52
C ASN A 68 16.27 10.19 -7.57
N LEU A 69 15.38 9.23 -7.82
CA LEU A 69 14.24 9.41 -8.73
C LEU A 69 13.39 10.61 -8.27
N PRO A 70 13.03 11.55 -9.16
CA PRO A 70 12.21 12.68 -8.77
C PRO A 70 10.78 12.27 -8.45
N ASN A 71 10.23 12.81 -7.36
CA ASN A 71 8.84 12.64 -6.93
C ASN A 71 8.35 11.17 -6.96
N PRO A 72 9.01 10.21 -6.29
CA PRO A 72 8.50 8.85 -6.18
C PRO A 72 7.21 8.82 -5.35
N ALA A 73 6.05 8.94 -6.04
CA ALA A 73 4.74 9.09 -5.41
C ALA A 73 4.19 7.77 -4.88
N GLN A 74 4.37 6.71 -5.65
CA GLN A 74 3.82 5.38 -5.36
C GLN A 74 4.88 4.32 -5.60
N LEU A 75 4.93 3.34 -4.69
CA LEU A 75 5.83 2.21 -4.71
C LEU A 75 5.04 0.91 -4.58
N VAL A 76 5.46 -0.14 -5.28
CA VAL A 76 4.92 -1.49 -5.07
C VAL A 76 6.04 -2.52 -5.19
N VAL A 77 6.10 -3.46 -4.24
CA VAL A 77 7.03 -4.59 -4.24
C VAL A 77 6.30 -5.81 -4.77
N ASP A 78 6.96 -6.61 -5.60
CA ASP A 78 6.38 -7.88 -6.05
C ASP A 78 6.23 -8.88 -4.89
N ALA A 79 5.34 -9.86 -5.04
CA ALA A 79 5.04 -10.84 -4.00
C ALA A 79 6.24 -11.69 -3.55
N LYS A 80 7.33 -11.72 -4.34
CA LYS A 80 8.57 -12.44 -4.01
C LYS A 80 9.59 -11.56 -3.30
N GLY A 81 9.31 -10.25 -3.16
CA GLY A 81 10.25 -9.29 -2.59
C GLY A 81 11.51 -9.08 -3.44
N GLN A 82 11.43 -9.29 -4.74
CA GLN A 82 12.58 -9.22 -5.64
C GLN A 82 12.66 -7.94 -6.46
N THR A 83 11.52 -7.32 -6.71
CA THR A 83 11.41 -6.15 -7.59
C THR A 83 10.57 -5.07 -6.95
N LEU A 84 11.09 -3.84 -6.96
CA LEU A 84 10.38 -2.63 -6.58
C LEU A 84 10.05 -1.83 -7.83
N TYR A 85 8.78 -1.50 -8.02
CA TYR A 85 8.31 -0.59 -9.06
C TYR A 85 7.96 0.75 -8.43
N VAL A 86 8.39 1.84 -9.05
CA VAL A 86 8.24 3.19 -8.51
C VAL A 86 7.68 4.12 -9.58
N ALA A 87 6.59 4.82 -9.27
CA ALA A 87 6.06 5.90 -10.10
C ALA A 87 6.78 7.21 -9.80
N SER A 88 7.30 7.85 -10.83
CA SER A 88 7.83 9.22 -10.77
C SER A 88 6.72 10.19 -11.20
N GLU A 89 6.12 10.87 -10.24
CA GLU A 89 5.01 11.82 -10.43
C GLU A 89 5.50 13.14 -10.98
N VAL A 90 5.82 13.11 -12.27
CA VAL A 90 6.26 14.28 -13.05
C VAL A 90 5.50 14.33 -14.38
N ALA A 91 5.64 15.44 -15.12
CA ALA A 91 5.05 15.62 -16.43
C ALA A 91 6.11 15.81 -17.53
N ASN A 92 7.37 15.43 -17.27
CA ASN A 92 8.49 15.64 -18.20
C ASN A 92 9.58 14.58 -18.05
N PHE A 93 9.20 13.33 -17.77
CA PHE A 93 10.14 12.23 -17.56
C PHE A 93 10.94 11.95 -18.85
N ASN A 94 12.28 12.02 -18.77
CA ASN A 94 13.18 11.76 -19.91
C ASN A 94 12.84 12.54 -21.19
N GLY A 95 12.32 13.77 -21.05
CA GLY A 95 12.01 14.63 -22.19
C GLY A 95 10.67 14.34 -22.87
N THR A 96 9.85 13.47 -22.31
CA THR A 96 8.44 13.27 -22.73
C THR A 96 7.53 14.32 -22.06
N GLN A 97 6.24 14.31 -22.40
CA GLN A 97 5.21 15.07 -21.67
C GLN A 97 4.46 14.19 -20.64
N HIS A 98 5.08 13.10 -20.23
CA HIS A 98 4.52 12.10 -19.33
C HIS A 98 5.37 11.95 -18.07
N GLY A 99 4.89 11.19 -17.12
CA GLY A 99 5.67 10.67 -16.00
C GLY A 99 6.40 9.38 -16.34
N GLY A 100 7.05 8.80 -15.35
CA GLY A 100 7.84 7.60 -15.53
C GLY A 100 7.51 6.50 -14.53
N ILE A 101 7.83 5.26 -14.91
CA ILE A 101 7.83 4.12 -14.00
C ILE A 101 9.19 3.47 -14.07
N VAL A 102 9.82 3.24 -12.93
CA VAL A 102 11.14 2.60 -12.85
C VAL A 102 11.03 1.28 -12.12
N ALA A 103 11.59 0.23 -12.69
CA ALA A 103 11.72 -1.08 -12.08
C ALA A 103 13.14 -1.25 -11.51
N TYR A 104 13.22 -1.69 -10.25
CA TYR A 104 14.47 -1.95 -9.54
C TYR A 104 14.53 -3.38 -9.05
N ARG A 105 15.70 -4.02 -9.21
CA ARG A 105 16.03 -5.25 -8.49
C ARG A 105 16.40 -4.90 -7.05
N ILE A 106 15.81 -5.62 -6.10
CA ILE A 106 16.11 -5.50 -4.68
C ILE A 106 17.22 -6.49 -4.32
N ASN A 107 18.28 -6.03 -3.68
CA ASN A 107 19.27 -6.90 -3.05
C ASN A 107 18.70 -7.38 -1.70
N PRO A 108 18.47 -8.69 -1.51
CA PRO A 108 17.85 -9.20 -0.28
C PRO A 108 18.76 -9.11 0.95
N GLN A 109 20.08 -8.91 0.78
CA GLN A 109 21.04 -8.83 1.89
C GLN A 109 21.02 -7.47 2.56
N ASP A 110 20.94 -6.40 1.76
CA ASP A 110 21.09 -5.03 2.27
C ASP A 110 19.97 -4.07 1.83
N GLY A 111 19.04 -4.52 1.00
CA GLY A 111 17.93 -3.71 0.49
C GLY A 111 18.36 -2.63 -0.50
N SER A 112 19.59 -2.68 -1.05
CA SER A 112 20.02 -1.77 -2.11
C SER A 112 19.27 -2.04 -3.41
N LEU A 113 19.15 -1.00 -4.25
CA LEU A 113 18.39 -1.04 -5.49
C LEU A 113 19.31 -1.00 -6.71
N THR A 114 19.07 -1.89 -7.67
CA THR A 114 19.69 -1.83 -9.00
C THR A 114 18.59 -1.64 -10.04
N GLN A 115 18.68 -0.56 -10.81
CA GLN A 115 17.69 -0.28 -11.86
C GLN A 115 17.71 -1.39 -12.91
N LEU A 116 16.54 -1.98 -13.19
CA LEU A 116 16.34 -2.95 -14.26
C LEU A 116 16.03 -2.25 -15.58
N ASN A 117 15.00 -1.40 -15.57
CA ASN A 117 14.64 -0.54 -16.67
C ASN A 117 13.68 0.56 -16.20
N GLN A 118 13.32 1.45 -17.15
CA GLN A 118 12.31 2.47 -16.95
C GLN A 118 11.45 2.59 -18.20
N VAL A 119 10.21 2.99 -18.02
CA VAL A 119 9.24 3.20 -19.10
C VAL A 119 8.48 4.51 -18.89
N ASP A 120 7.98 5.07 -19.97
CA ASP A 120 7.02 6.15 -19.99
C ASP A 120 5.67 5.63 -19.44
N SER A 121 5.06 6.35 -18.48
CA SER A 121 3.80 5.94 -17.84
C SER A 121 2.56 6.12 -18.75
N GLN A 122 2.73 6.64 -19.96
CA GLN A 122 1.68 6.94 -20.94
C GLN A 122 0.69 8.01 -20.47
N GLY A 123 1.15 8.91 -19.60
CA GLY A 123 0.40 10.04 -19.09
C GLY A 123 1.21 10.84 -18.09
N ALA A 124 0.78 12.05 -17.80
CA ALA A 124 1.43 12.94 -16.85
C ALA A 124 0.98 12.65 -15.41
N GLY A 125 1.92 12.72 -14.47
CA GLY A 125 1.67 12.59 -13.03
C GLY A 125 1.18 11.21 -12.60
N PRO A 126 1.95 10.12 -12.79
CA PRO A 126 1.57 8.80 -12.26
C PRO A 126 1.58 8.82 -10.73
N VAL A 127 0.41 8.63 -10.12
CA VAL A 127 0.21 8.71 -8.66
C VAL A 127 -0.10 7.37 -8.01
N TYR A 128 -0.41 6.35 -8.80
CA TYR A 128 -0.74 5.03 -8.27
C TYR A 128 -0.24 3.89 -9.15
N LEU A 129 0.32 2.89 -8.51
CA LEU A 129 0.72 1.62 -9.12
C LEU A 129 0.06 0.46 -8.39
N SER A 130 -0.34 -0.57 -9.14
CA SER A 130 -0.71 -1.87 -8.57
C SER A 130 -0.24 -3.01 -9.45
N LEU A 131 0.05 -4.16 -8.83
CA LEU A 131 0.33 -5.40 -9.54
C LEU A 131 -0.95 -6.22 -9.67
N LEU A 132 -1.13 -6.89 -10.80
CA LEU A 132 -2.14 -7.93 -10.87
C LEU A 132 -1.74 -9.14 -10.00
N PRO A 133 -2.71 -9.94 -9.54
CA PRO A 133 -2.45 -11.09 -8.66
C PRO A 133 -1.49 -12.13 -9.24
N ASP A 134 -1.43 -12.24 -10.57
CA ASP A 134 -0.51 -13.15 -11.26
C ASP A 134 0.94 -12.61 -11.37
N GLY A 135 1.18 -11.35 -10.97
CA GLY A 135 2.48 -10.68 -11.01
C GLY A 135 3.01 -10.40 -12.41
N ARG A 136 2.21 -10.57 -13.47
CA ARG A 136 2.66 -10.40 -14.86
C ARG A 136 2.31 -9.05 -15.47
N HIS A 137 1.55 -8.23 -14.78
CA HIS A 137 1.18 -6.91 -15.26
C HIS A 137 1.22 -5.89 -14.11
N LEU A 138 1.67 -4.69 -14.44
CA LEU A 138 1.60 -3.49 -13.61
C LEU A 138 0.55 -2.55 -14.19
N LEU A 139 -0.30 -2.01 -13.33
CA LEU A 139 -1.28 -0.99 -13.66
C LEU A 139 -0.83 0.37 -13.11
N VAL A 140 -1.09 1.46 -13.85
CA VAL A 140 -0.79 2.83 -13.44
C VAL A 140 -2.00 3.75 -13.62
N ALA A 141 -2.21 4.66 -12.68
CA ALA A 141 -3.11 5.80 -12.81
C ALA A 141 -2.28 7.09 -12.91
N ASN A 142 -2.52 7.87 -13.95
CA ASN A 142 -1.85 9.14 -14.24
C ASN A 142 -2.81 10.30 -13.91
N TYR A 143 -2.54 11.00 -12.81
CA TYR A 143 -3.46 12.02 -12.27
C TYR A 143 -3.59 13.24 -13.16
N ILE A 144 -2.46 13.82 -13.58
CA ILE A 144 -2.48 15.08 -14.35
C ILE A 144 -3.14 14.92 -15.71
N SER A 145 -2.94 13.76 -16.37
CA SER A 145 -3.56 13.49 -17.68
C SER A 145 -4.92 12.81 -17.59
N GLY A 146 -5.30 12.26 -16.44
CA GLY A 146 -6.55 11.51 -16.29
C GLY A 146 -6.58 10.22 -17.10
N SER A 147 -5.44 9.55 -17.24
CA SER A 147 -5.32 8.29 -17.99
C SER A 147 -4.93 7.13 -17.09
N VAL A 148 -5.19 5.91 -17.55
CA VAL A 148 -4.72 4.67 -16.92
C VAL A 148 -4.05 3.78 -17.97
N ALA A 149 -3.03 3.02 -17.55
CA ALA A 149 -2.36 2.11 -18.45
C ALA A 149 -1.98 0.79 -17.77
N ALA A 150 -1.72 -0.23 -18.61
CA ALA A 150 -1.24 -1.54 -18.19
C ALA A 150 0.08 -1.86 -18.90
N PHE A 151 1.01 -2.47 -18.16
CA PHE A 151 2.35 -2.82 -18.63
C PHE A 151 2.63 -4.29 -18.34
N PRO A 152 3.07 -5.09 -19.31
CA PRO A 152 3.52 -6.44 -19.07
C PRO A 152 4.85 -6.43 -18.29
N ILE A 153 5.04 -7.43 -17.44
CA ILE A 153 6.25 -7.69 -16.68
C ILE A 153 6.87 -9.00 -17.19
N ASP A 154 8.15 -8.96 -17.54
CA ASP A 154 8.89 -10.14 -17.95
C ASP A 154 9.39 -11.00 -16.78
N ALA A 155 10.03 -12.12 -17.07
CA ALA A 155 10.54 -13.05 -16.06
C ALA A 155 11.65 -12.44 -15.17
N GLU A 156 12.34 -11.43 -15.67
CA GLU A 156 13.39 -10.69 -14.96
C GLU A 156 12.84 -9.52 -14.14
N GLY A 157 11.54 -9.22 -14.23
CA GLY A 157 10.87 -8.12 -13.54
C GLY A 157 10.94 -6.79 -14.28
N LYS A 158 11.35 -6.78 -15.57
CA LYS A 158 11.37 -5.57 -16.38
C LYS A 158 9.99 -5.28 -16.94
N LEU A 159 9.68 -3.99 -17.09
CA LEU A 159 8.46 -3.52 -17.72
C LEU A 159 8.60 -3.51 -19.24
N GLY A 160 7.63 -4.09 -19.96
CA GLY A 160 7.50 -3.95 -21.39
C GLY A 160 6.84 -2.64 -21.82
N ALA A 161 6.58 -2.48 -23.11
CA ALA A 161 5.75 -1.39 -23.62
C ALA A 161 4.30 -1.53 -23.13
N ALA A 162 3.58 -0.42 -22.95
CA ALA A 162 2.19 -0.46 -22.51
C ALA A 162 1.34 -1.33 -23.43
N SER A 163 0.63 -2.29 -22.85
CA SER A 163 -0.31 -3.18 -23.54
C SER A 163 -1.69 -2.56 -23.71
N SER A 164 -2.02 -1.59 -22.84
CA SER A 164 -3.28 -0.85 -22.89
C SER A 164 -3.09 0.54 -22.31
N VAL A 165 -3.72 1.53 -22.95
CA VAL A 165 -3.85 2.89 -22.44
C VAL A 165 -5.30 3.31 -22.60
N GLN A 166 -5.89 3.85 -21.53
CA GLN A 166 -7.27 4.33 -21.53
C GLN A 166 -7.31 5.77 -21.03
N GLN A 167 -7.88 6.65 -21.84
CA GLN A 167 -8.06 8.06 -21.49
C GLN A 167 -9.46 8.28 -20.95
N SER A 168 -9.58 8.79 -19.72
CA SER A 168 -10.86 9.23 -19.20
C SER A 168 -11.36 10.47 -19.96
N ALA A 169 -12.65 10.54 -20.21
CA ALA A 169 -13.27 11.67 -20.86
C ALA A 169 -14.55 12.08 -20.13
N GLY A 170 -14.75 13.38 -19.99
CA GLY A 170 -15.93 13.97 -19.37
C GLY A 170 -15.89 15.49 -19.41
N PRO A 171 -16.97 16.17 -19.04
CA PRO A 171 -17.00 17.61 -18.97
C PRO A 171 -16.01 18.11 -17.94
N ALA A 172 -15.18 19.09 -18.33
CA ALA A 172 -14.39 19.88 -17.40
C ALA A 172 -15.29 20.90 -16.69
N GLY A 173 -14.98 21.21 -15.46
CA GLY A 173 -15.66 22.26 -14.70
C GLY A 173 -15.86 21.90 -13.24
N ALA A 174 -15.83 22.92 -12.39
CA ALA A 174 -16.10 22.76 -10.96
C ALA A 174 -17.52 22.21 -10.74
N VAL A 175 -17.61 21.26 -9.82
CA VAL A 175 -18.89 20.72 -9.36
C VAL A 175 -19.33 21.51 -8.14
N GLU A 176 -20.61 21.84 -8.05
CA GLU A 176 -21.17 22.53 -6.87
C GLU A 176 -20.86 21.71 -5.60
N GLY A 177 -20.32 22.38 -4.58
CA GLY A 177 -19.95 21.75 -3.31
C GLY A 177 -18.52 21.22 -3.23
N SER A 178 -17.72 21.26 -4.32
CA SER A 178 -16.31 20.94 -4.28
C SER A 178 -15.50 22.03 -3.59
N PHE A 179 -14.60 21.63 -2.66
CA PHE A 179 -13.65 22.54 -2.02
C PHE A 179 -12.34 22.68 -2.81
N ALA A 180 -12.06 21.75 -3.72
CA ALA A 180 -10.88 21.73 -4.57
C ALA A 180 -11.29 21.88 -6.04
N ILE A 181 -11.76 23.08 -6.40
CA ILE A 181 -12.25 23.39 -7.75
C ILE A 181 -11.24 23.04 -8.85
N SER A 182 -9.94 23.18 -8.57
CA SER A 182 -8.87 22.83 -9.50
C SER A 182 -8.84 21.33 -9.82
N ASP A 183 -9.26 20.47 -8.89
CA ASP A 183 -9.25 19.02 -9.06
C ASP A 183 -10.50 18.48 -9.78
N HIS A 184 -11.46 19.40 -10.13
CA HIS A 184 -12.62 19.11 -10.97
C HIS A 184 -12.58 19.86 -12.33
N ASN A 185 -11.39 20.26 -12.78
CA ASN A 185 -11.19 20.93 -14.07
C ASN A 185 -11.08 19.97 -15.25
N GLY A 186 -11.17 18.67 -15.00
CA GLY A 186 -11.05 17.61 -16.01
C GLY A 186 -10.86 16.23 -15.35
N PRO A 187 -10.51 15.22 -16.14
CA PRO A 187 -10.24 13.90 -15.61
C PRO A 187 -8.94 13.88 -14.78
N HIS A 188 -8.99 13.24 -13.61
CA HIS A 188 -7.87 13.04 -12.70
C HIS A 188 -7.89 11.61 -12.14
N ALA A 189 -7.33 10.65 -12.90
CA ALA A 189 -7.25 9.26 -12.47
C ALA A 189 -6.33 9.12 -11.24
N HIS A 190 -6.87 8.65 -10.10
CA HIS A 190 -6.13 8.63 -8.85
C HIS A 190 -5.68 7.24 -8.40
N MET A 191 -6.42 6.20 -8.72
CA MET A 191 -6.07 4.81 -8.40
C MET A 191 -6.54 3.87 -9.50
N ILE A 192 -5.81 2.78 -9.68
CA ILE A 192 -6.21 1.63 -10.48
C ILE A 192 -5.75 0.34 -9.80
N ALA A 193 -6.64 -0.64 -9.68
CA ALA A 193 -6.31 -1.97 -9.14
C ALA A 193 -7.31 -3.01 -9.64
N SER A 194 -6.89 -4.28 -9.66
CA SER A 194 -7.77 -5.39 -9.99
C SER A 194 -8.57 -5.90 -8.79
N ASP A 195 -9.63 -6.62 -9.07
CA ASP A 195 -10.24 -7.53 -8.12
C ASP A 195 -9.27 -8.69 -7.76
N PRO A 196 -9.53 -9.45 -6.70
CA PRO A 196 -8.64 -10.54 -6.28
C PRO A 196 -8.42 -11.64 -7.34
N SER A 197 -9.30 -11.78 -8.32
CA SER A 197 -9.14 -12.74 -9.42
C SER A 197 -8.28 -12.23 -10.57
N GLY A 198 -8.03 -10.91 -10.65
CA GLY A 198 -7.35 -10.25 -11.76
C GLY A 198 -8.18 -10.15 -13.04
N LYS A 199 -9.47 -10.48 -12.98
CA LYS A 199 -10.37 -10.51 -14.14
C LYS A 199 -11.02 -9.17 -14.43
N PHE A 200 -11.28 -8.42 -13.35
CA PHE A 200 -11.85 -7.08 -13.40
C PHE A 200 -10.89 -6.09 -12.78
N VAL A 201 -10.86 -4.90 -13.34
CA VAL A 201 -10.03 -3.79 -12.87
C VAL A 201 -10.93 -2.59 -12.62
N PHE A 202 -10.62 -1.83 -11.59
CA PHE A 202 -11.33 -0.61 -11.24
C PHE A 202 -10.35 0.55 -11.20
N SER A 203 -10.79 1.72 -11.68
CA SER A 203 -10.03 2.95 -11.51
C SER A 203 -10.93 4.07 -11.04
N THR A 204 -10.42 4.87 -10.10
CA THR A 204 -11.10 6.07 -9.62
C THR A 204 -10.65 7.26 -10.44
N ASP A 205 -11.59 8.11 -10.82
CA ASP A 205 -11.31 9.42 -11.40
C ASP A 205 -11.90 10.49 -10.47
N LEU A 206 -11.00 11.17 -9.76
CA LEU A 206 -11.35 12.17 -8.77
C LEU A 206 -12.07 13.35 -9.41
N GLY A 207 -11.53 13.85 -10.53
CA GLY A 207 -12.03 15.03 -11.18
C GLY A 207 -13.37 14.84 -11.90
N LEU A 208 -13.69 13.61 -12.32
CA LEU A 208 -14.95 13.29 -12.97
C LEU A 208 -15.99 12.67 -12.03
N ASP A 209 -15.65 12.48 -10.74
CA ASP A 209 -16.51 11.78 -9.77
C ASP A 209 -16.96 10.39 -10.27
N ARG A 210 -16.02 9.61 -10.80
CA ARG A 210 -16.32 8.31 -11.40
C ARG A 210 -15.47 7.19 -10.85
N ILE A 211 -16.05 6.00 -10.77
CA ILE A 211 -15.35 4.74 -10.60
C ILE A 211 -15.53 3.96 -11.90
N TYR A 212 -14.47 3.88 -12.72
CA TYR A 212 -14.47 3.11 -13.96
C TYR A 212 -14.36 1.63 -13.65
N GLN A 213 -15.03 0.81 -14.47
CA GLN A 213 -15.10 -0.64 -14.39
C GLN A 213 -14.57 -1.22 -15.70
N TRP A 214 -13.56 -2.06 -15.61
CA TRP A 214 -12.86 -2.62 -16.76
C TRP A 214 -12.86 -4.14 -16.70
N ARG A 215 -12.88 -4.79 -17.85
CA ARG A 215 -12.47 -6.18 -18.02
C ARG A 215 -11.00 -6.20 -18.39
N PHE A 216 -10.25 -7.11 -17.82
CA PHE A 216 -8.84 -7.29 -18.11
C PHE A 216 -8.59 -8.63 -18.79
N ASP A 217 -7.90 -8.61 -19.92
CA ASP A 217 -7.44 -9.80 -20.62
C ASP A 217 -6.00 -10.10 -20.23
N ASN A 218 -5.79 -11.12 -19.40
CA ASN A 218 -4.47 -11.52 -18.91
C ASN A 218 -3.51 -12.00 -20.01
N GLY A 219 -4.02 -12.40 -21.17
CA GLY A 219 -3.20 -12.85 -22.29
C GLY A 219 -2.63 -11.69 -23.11
N SER A 220 -3.43 -10.69 -23.38
CA SER A 220 -3.03 -9.51 -24.18
C SER A 220 -2.68 -8.27 -23.33
N GLY A 221 -2.98 -8.27 -22.05
CA GLY A 221 -2.81 -7.11 -21.15
C GLY A 221 -3.78 -5.97 -21.44
N LYS A 222 -4.91 -6.20 -22.12
CA LYS A 222 -5.86 -5.18 -22.54
C LYS A 222 -6.91 -4.89 -21.47
N LEU A 223 -7.14 -3.60 -21.23
CA LEU A 223 -8.30 -3.07 -20.52
C LEU A 223 -9.41 -2.77 -21.53
N THR A 224 -10.61 -3.29 -21.31
CA THR A 224 -11.80 -2.97 -22.08
C THR A 224 -12.91 -2.50 -21.15
N PRO A 225 -13.70 -1.46 -21.52
CA PRO A 225 -14.81 -1.02 -20.67
C PRO A 225 -15.75 -2.17 -20.35
N ASN A 226 -16.19 -2.24 -19.09
CA ASN A 226 -17.24 -3.16 -18.66
C ASN A 226 -18.62 -2.59 -19.02
N ASP A 227 -19.68 -3.28 -18.66
CA ASP A 227 -21.07 -2.82 -18.78
C ASP A 227 -21.74 -2.86 -17.39
N PRO A 228 -22.08 -1.70 -16.80
CA PRO A 228 -21.77 -0.34 -17.27
C PRO A 228 -20.24 -0.02 -17.16
N PRO A 229 -19.73 0.91 -18.00
CA PRO A 229 -18.30 1.22 -18.03
C PRO A 229 -17.82 2.01 -16.80
N TRP A 230 -18.70 2.65 -16.08
CA TRP A 230 -18.43 3.39 -14.84
C TRP A 230 -19.68 3.56 -14.00
N ILE A 231 -19.49 3.89 -12.74
CA ILE A 231 -20.53 4.36 -11.83
C ILE A 231 -20.12 5.71 -11.24
N SER A 232 -21.10 6.53 -10.84
CA SER A 232 -20.85 7.80 -10.16
C SER A 232 -20.31 7.57 -8.75
N ALA A 233 -19.51 8.53 -8.25
CA ALA A 233 -19.18 8.66 -6.84
C ALA A 233 -20.44 8.83 -5.99
N SER A 234 -20.27 8.81 -4.66
CA SER A 234 -21.40 8.89 -3.70
C SER A 234 -22.19 10.18 -3.76
N SER A 235 -21.58 11.27 -4.21
CA SER A 235 -22.19 12.57 -4.45
C SER A 235 -21.36 13.36 -5.45
N ALA A 236 -21.91 14.42 -6.03
CA ALA A 236 -21.16 15.37 -6.85
C ALA A 236 -20.11 16.08 -5.98
N GLY A 237 -18.88 16.22 -6.51
CA GLY A 237 -17.73 16.78 -5.80
C GLY A 237 -17.17 15.88 -4.71
N ALA A 238 -17.49 14.58 -4.69
CA ALA A 238 -16.99 13.67 -3.69
C ALA A 238 -15.48 13.38 -3.85
N GLY A 239 -14.98 13.29 -5.07
CA GLY A 239 -13.61 13.01 -5.39
C GLY A 239 -13.16 11.60 -4.99
N PRO A 240 -13.62 10.53 -5.69
CA PRO A 240 -13.23 9.16 -5.36
C PRO A 240 -11.73 8.98 -5.56
N ARG A 241 -11.04 8.53 -4.51
CA ARG A 241 -9.57 8.53 -4.45
C ARG A 241 -8.96 7.15 -4.44
N HIS A 242 -9.02 6.46 -3.32
CA HIS A 242 -8.46 5.12 -3.12
C HIS A 242 -9.52 4.13 -2.65
N PHE A 243 -9.31 2.86 -2.97
CA PHE A 243 -10.17 1.77 -2.50
C PHE A 243 -9.36 0.54 -2.11
N VAL A 244 -9.98 -0.35 -1.34
CA VAL A 244 -9.46 -1.68 -1.04
C VAL A 244 -10.56 -2.71 -1.19
N PHE A 245 -10.20 -3.89 -1.68
CA PHE A 245 -11.05 -5.07 -1.60
C PHE A 245 -10.95 -5.67 -0.20
N HIS A 246 -12.10 -5.94 0.38
CA HIS A 246 -12.18 -6.67 1.64
C HIS A 246 -11.84 -8.16 1.39
N PRO A 247 -11.21 -8.87 2.35
CA PRO A 247 -10.86 -10.30 2.22
C PRO A 247 -12.04 -11.23 1.92
N ASP A 248 -13.28 -10.79 2.16
CA ASP A 248 -14.49 -11.56 1.81
C ASP A 248 -14.69 -11.71 0.29
N GLY A 249 -13.92 -10.98 -0.53
CA GLY A 249 -14.02 -10.99 -1.99
C GLY A 249 -15.32 -10.41 -2.55
N LYS A 250 -16.15 -9.77 -1.72
CA LYS A 250 -17.49 -9.24 -2.08
C LYS A 250 -17.68 -7.77 -1.74
N THR A 251 -16.82 -7.21 -0.91
CA THR A 251 -16.92 -5.84 -0.42
C THR A 251 -15.76 -5.01 -0.94
N VAL A 252 -16.05 -3.78 -1.38
CA VAL A 252 -15.06 -2.75 -1.70
C VAL A 252 -15.31 -1.55 -0.80
N LEU A 253 -14.24 -1.06 -0.18
CA LEU A 253 -14.25 0.13 0.67
C LEU A 253 -13.46 1.23 -0.04
N LEU A 254 -14.09 2.35 -0.31
CA LEU A 254 -13.53 3.46 -1.07
C LEU A 254 -13.56 4.74 -0.22
N ILE A 255 -12.47 5.51 -0.28
CA ILE A 255 -12.38 6.84 0.33
C ILE A 255 -12.57 7.92 -0.74
N ASN A 256 -13.45 8.87 -0.47
CA ASN A 256 -13.63 10.08 -1.25
C ASN A 256 -12.82 11.21 -0.62
N GLU A 257 -11.95 11.84 -1.41
CA GLU A 257 -11.01 12.84 -0.93
C GLU A 257 -11.70 14.10 -0.45
N GLU A 258 -12.47 14.74 -1.31
CA GLU A 258 -13.04 16.07 -1.05
C GLU A 258 -14.22 16.02 -0.09
N ALA A 259 -15.07 15.02 -0.22
CA ALA A 259 -16.18 14.82 0.71
C ALA A 259 -15.72 14.27 2.07
N SER A 260 -14.49 13.79 2.20
CA SER A 260 -13.98 13.10 3.41
C SER A 260 -14.97 12.02 3.89
N THR A 261 -15.40 11.17 2.96
CA THR A 261 -16.36 10.08 3.22
C THR A 261 -15.85 8.74 2.75
N LEU A 262 -16.22 7.70 3.48
CA LEU A 262 -16.06 6.32 3.04
C LEU A 262 -17.33 5.83 2.35
N THR A 263 -17.16 5.15 1.22
CA THR A 263 -18.25 4.46 0.54
C THR A 263 -17.99 2.96 0.52
N ARG A 264 -18.96 2.19 0.98
CA ARG A 264 -18.97 0.74 0.89
C ARG A 264 -19.76 0.30 -0.32
N TYR A 265 -19.17 -0.55 -1.15
CA TYR A 265 -19.79 -1.18 -2.30
C TYR A 265 -19.88 -2.69 -2.11
N ARG A 266 -20.94 -3.28 -2.67
CA ARG A 266 -20.97 -4.71 -2.97
C ARG A 266 -20.36 -4.92 -4.34
N PHE A 267 -19.42 -5.84 -4.44
CA PHE A 267 -18.81 -6.29 -5.67
C PHE A 267 -19.53 -7.54 -6.20
N ASP A 268 -19.90 -7.52 -7.46
CA ASP A 268 -20.39 -8.67 -8.21
C ASP A 268 -19.23 -9.28 -9.00
N SER A 269 -18.68 -10.39 -8.52
CA SER A 269 -17.53 -11.08 -9.12
C SER A 269 -17.87 -11.79 -10.45
N GLN A 270 -19.13 -11.96 -10.80
CA GLN A 270 -19.54 -12.54 -12.08
C GLN A 270 -19.53 -11.49 -13.20
N ASN A 271 -20.02 -10.30 -12.89
CA ASN A 271 -20.22 -9.23 -13.86
C ASN A 271 -19.16 -8.12 -13.75
N GLY A 272 -18.37 -8.07 -12.67
CA GLY A 272 -17.36 -7.03 -12.43
C GLY A 272 -17.98 -5.67 -12.14
N THR A 273 -19.09 -5.63 -11.41
CA THR A 273 -19.82 -4.39 -11.12
C THR A 273 -19.88 -4.08 -9.64
N LEU A 274 -19.97 -2.78 -9.32
CA LEU A 274 -20.09 -2.27 -7.96
C LEU A 274 -21.48 -1.70 -7.71
N LYS A 275 -22.03 -2.01 -6.53
CA LYS A 275 -23.31 -1.42 -6.05
C LYS A 275 -23.09 -0.75 -4.70
N GLN A 276 -23.34 0.56 -4.61
CA GLN A 276 -23.24 1.36 -3.39
C GLN A 276 -24.21 0.84 -2.32
N LEU A 277 -23.72 0.69 -1.08
CA LEU A 277 -24.51 0.20 0.05
C LEU A 277 -24.49 1.14 1.27
N GLN A 278 -23.38 1.86 1.51
CA GLN A 278 -23.22 2.73 2.66
C GLN A 278 -22.31 3.90 2.31
N VAL A 279 -22.62 5.08 2.84
CA VAL A 279 -21.71 6.24 2.86
C VAL A 279 -21.63 6.72 4.31
N ILE A 280 -20.41 7.00 4.80
CA ILE A 280 -20.17 7.45 6.17
C ILE A 280 -19.02 8.46 6.18
N SER A 281 -19.10 9.50 7.01
CA SER A 281 -18.02 10.49 7.18
C SER A 281 -16.78 9.87 7.82
N SER A 282 -15.59 10.29 7.37
CA SER A 282 -14.32 10.02 8.06
C SER A 282 -13.99 11.07 9.12
N LEU A 283 -14.81 12.11 9.26
CA LEU A 283 -14.63 13.22 10.19
C LEU A 283 -15.65 13.16 11.33
N PRO A 284 -15.32 13.73 12.50
CA PRO A 284 -16.28 13.88 13.58
C PRO A 284 -17.53 14.65 13.14
N ALA A 285 -18.67 14.31 13.72
CA ALA A 285 -19.96 14.91 13.34
C ALA A 285 -20.05 16.43 13.60
N ASP A 286 -19.25 16.93 14.51
CA ASP A 286 -19.17 18.36 14.91
C ASP A 286 -18.05 19.13 14.18
N TYR A 287 -17.20 18.48 13.40
CA TYR A 287 -16.16 19.15 12.62
C TYR A 287 -16.76 20.02 11.51
N ARG A 288 -16.26 21.24 11.36
CA ARG A 288 -16.76 22.23 10.38
C ARG A 288 -15.67 22.82 9.49
N GLY A 289 -14.43 22.32 9.62
CA GLY A 289 -13.29 22.76 8.83
C GLY A 289 -13.20 22.06 7.50
N THR A 290 -12.26 22.50 6.66
CA THR A 290 -11.87 21.81 5.42
C THR A 290 -11.00 20.60 5.76
N SER A 291 -11.26 19.47 5.11
CA SER A 291 -10.42 18.28 5.20
C SER A 291 -10.46 17.52 3.88
N PHE A 292 -9.35 16.86 3.55
CA PHE A 292 -9.21 16.01 2.39
C PHE A 292 -8.78 14.62 2.85
N ALA A 293 -9.68 13.66 2.84
CA ALA A 293 -9.32 12.29 3.17
C ALA A 293 -8.34 11.73 2.12
N ALA A 294 -7.39 10.90 2.54
CA ALA A 294 -6.30 10.50 1.66
C ALA A 294 -6.01 8.99 1.69
N GLY A 295 -5.06 8.55 2.52
CA GLY A 295 -4.71 7.15 2.63
C GLY A 295 -5.74 6.33 3.39
N LEU A 296 -5.92 5.08 2.99
CA LEU A 296 -6.67 4.11 3.78
C LEU A 296 -5.85 2.82 3.94
N ALA A 297 -5.99 2.16 5.09
CA ALA A 297 -5.33 0.90 5.39
C ALA A 297 -6.34 -0.04 6.06
N LEU A 298 -6.53 -1.23 5.48
CA LEU A 298 -7.39 -2.29 6.00
C LEU A 298 -6.52 -3.36 6.67
N SER A 299 -6.90 -3.82 7.86
CA SER A 299 -6.21 -4.94 8.49
C SER A 299 -6.33 -6.22 7.65
N ALA A 300 -5.37 -7.12 7.77
CA ALA A 300 -5.33 -8.35 6.96
C ALA A 300 -6.59 -9.22 7.12
N GLU A 301 -7.18 -9.21 8.33
CA GLU A 301 -8.42 -9.94 8.63
C GLU A 301 -9.67 -9.20 8.14
N GLY A 302 -9.53 -7.97 7.61
CA GLY A 302 -10.63 -7.15 7.16
C GLY A 302 -11.45 -6.48 8.28
N LYS A 303 -11.05 -6.60 9.55
CA LYS A 303 -11.86 -6.14 10.70
C LYS A 303 -11.71 -4.68 11.05
N ASN A 304 -10.60 -4.05 10.71
CA ASN A 304 -10.27 -2.68 11.09
C ASN A 304 -9.84 -1.88 9.86
N LEU A 305 -10.44 -0.72 9.67
CA LEU A 305 -10.10 0.22 8.60
C LEU A 305 -9.63 1.54 9.22
N TYR A 306 -8.52 2.07 8.72
CA TYR A 306 -7.90 3.32 9.14
C TYR A 306 -7.88 4.29 7.95
N VAL A 307 -8.22 5.55 8.21
CA VAL A 307 -8.33 6.60 7.18
C VAL A 307 -7.59 7.84 7.64
N ALA A 308 -6.70 8.35 6.79
CA ALA A 308 -6.01 9.61 7.01
C ALA A 308 -6.86 10.79 6.55
N ASN A 309 -7.04 11.80 7.40
CA ASN A 309 -7.70 13.06 7.11
C ASN A 309 -6.66 14.18 7.08
N ARG A 310 -6.29 14.65 5.88
CA ARG A 310 -5.39 15.79 5.69
C ARG A 310 -6.09 17.08 6.15
N LEU A 311 -5.36 18.07 6.63
CA LEU A 311 -5.82 19.30 7.25
C LEU A 311 -6.51 19.12 8.62
N HIS A 312 -7.32 18.10 8.81
CA HIS A 312 -7.78 17.68 10.13
C HIS A 312 -6.66 16.99 10.92
N ASN A 313 -5.68 16.44 10.22
CA ASN A 313 -4.48 15.80 10.77
C ASN A 313 -4.78 14.65 11.72
N SER A 314 -5.77 13.83 11.35
CA SER A 314 -6.21 12.68 12.15
C SER A 314 -6.19 11.37 11.37
N ILE A 315 -6.27 10.28 12.13
CA ILE A 315 -6.59 8.94 11.64
C ILE A 315 -7.94 8.55 12.21
N ALA A 316 -8.95 8.47 11.35
CA ALA A 316 -10.25 7.92 11.70
C ALA A 316 -10.18 6.38 11.68
N GLN A 317 -10.76 5.74 12.69
CA GLN A 317 -10.73 4.30 12.90
C GLN A 317 -12.15 3.74 12.81
N PHE A 318 -12.33 2.70 12.00
CA PHE A 318 -13.61 2.03 11.79
C PHE A 318 -13.47 0.54 12.07
N SER A 319 -14.46 -0.04 12.74
CA SER A 319 -14.66 -1.47 12.69
C SER A 319 -15.41 -1.84 11.41
N VAL A 320 -15.04 -2.97 10.83
CA VAL A 320 -15.68 -3.55 9.65
C VAL A 320 -16.37 -4.82 10.09
N GLY A 321 -17.69 -4.76 10.17
CA GLY A 321 -18.52 -5.90 10.58
C GLY A 321 -18.66 -6.96 9.51
N ASP A 322 -19.36 -8.04 9.84
CA ASP A 322 -19.76 -9.06 8.87
C ASP A 322 -20.51 -8.39 7.71
N ASN A 323 -20.23 -8.69 6.49
CA ASN A 323 -20.72 -8.00 5.30
C ASN A 323 -20.11 -6.60 5.05
N GLY A 324 -19.01 -6.24 5.71
CA GLY A 324 -18.26 -5.03 5.45
C GLY A 324 -18.90 -3.73 5.96
N VAL A 325 -19.91 -3.79 6.85
CA VAL A 325 -20.56 -2.59 7.42
C VAL A 325 -19.56 -1.81 8.26
N LEU A 326 -19.39 -0.53 7.94
CA LEU A 326 -18.47 0.37 8.64
C LEU A 326 -19.16 1.03 9.84
N GLN A 327 -18.48 0.99 11.01
CA GLN A 327 -18.89 1.71 12.21
C GLN A 327 -17.68 2.50 12.75
N PRO A 328 -17.81 3.80 13.05
CA PRO A 328 -16.74 4.58 13.63
C PRO A 328 -16.41 4.06 15.05
N VAL A 329 -15.12 3.95 15.35
CA VAL A 329 -14.62 3.43 16.63
C VAL A 329 -13.92 4.50 17.43
N ALA A 330 -12.99 5.22 16.79
CA ALA A 330 -12.15 6.22 17.42
C ALA A 330 -11.53 7.14 16.37
N GLU A 331 -10.89 8.18 16.84
CA GLU A 331 -10.04 9.06 16.07
C GLU A 331 -8.81 9.42 16.90
N VAL A 332 -7.65 9.51 16.25
CA VAL A 332 -6.42 9.95 16.89
C VAL A 332 -5.70 11.00 16.04
N TRP A 333 -5.02 11.95 16.69
CA TRP A 333 -4.15 12.89 16.01
C TRP A 333 -2.92 12.15 15.43
N THR A 334 -2.48 12.53 14.21
CA THR A 334 -1.34 11.90 13.53
C THR A 334 0.01 12.29 14.10
N HIS A 335 0.10 13.26 15.03
CA HIS A 335 1.35 13.85 15.52
C HIS A 335 2.22 14.42 14.39
N GLY A 336 1.58 14.96 13.36
CA GLY A 336 2.19 15.60 12.21
C GLY A 336 1.15 16.36 11.39
N ASP A 337 1.58 16.93 10.27
CA ASP A 337 0.74 17.71 9.36
C ASP A 337 0.61 17.05 8.00
N TYR A 338 -0.61 17.02 7.49
CA TYR A 338 -0.97 16.53 6.17
C TYR A 338 -0.65 15.03 5.96
N PRO A 339 -1.28 14.12 6.74
CA PRO A 339 -1.08 12.67 6.58
C PRO A 339 -1.61 12.20 5.22
N ARG A 340 -0.68 11.96 4.27
CA ARG A 340 -1.02 11.57 2.90
C ARG A 340 -1.33 10.08 2.79
N THR A 341 -0.57 9.25 3.51
CA THR A 341 -0.65 7.79 3.41
C THR A 341 -0.52 7.15 4.78
N LEU A 342 -1.22 6.04 4.94
CA LEU A 342 -1.13 5.13 6.08
C LEU A 342 -0.61 3.78 5.59
N THR A 343 0.25 3.15 6.36
CA THR A 343 0.74 1.80 6.05
C THR A 343 0.75 0.95 7.32
N LEU A 344 0.09 -0.21 7.29
CA LEU A 344 0.24 -1.24 8.32
C LEU A 344 1.52 -2.04 8.05
N ASP A 345 2.24 -2.40 9.10
CA ASP A 345 3.33 -3.36 8.98
C ASP A 345 2.77 -4.77 8.65
N PRO A 346 3.58 -5.68 8.09
CA PRO A 346 3.12 -7.03 7.72
C PRO A 346 2.54 -7.85 8.89
N SER A 347 2.92 -7.51 10.13
CA SER A 347 2.36 -8.18 11.33
C SER A 347 1.01 -7.61 11.77
N GLY A 348 0.58 -6.47 11.23
CA GLY A 348 -0.61 -5.73 11.66
C GLY A 348 -0.50 -5.10 13.05
N ARG A 349 0.69 -5.12 13.68
CA ARG A 349 0.89 -4.57 15.05
C ARG A 349 1.20 -3.08 15.08
N TYR A 350 1.66 -2.54 13.96
CA TYR A 350 2.03 -1.13 13.86
C TYR A 350 1.44 -0.50 12.61
N LEU A 351 0.95 0.73 12.78
CA LEU A 351 0.51 1.58 11.69
C LEU A 351 1.41 2.81 11.64
N TYR A 352 1.81 3.18 10.44
CA TYR A 352 2.64 4.36 10.17
C TYR A 352 1.83 5.41 9.44
N ALA A 353 1.88 6.65 9.92
CA ALA A 353 1.30 7.81 9.25
C ALA A 353 2.42 8.64 8.63
N LEU A 354 2.33 8.86 7.33
CA LEU A 354 3.28 9.64 6.55
C LEU A 354 2.76 11.07 6.44
N ASN A 355 3.32 11.95 7.27
CA ASN A 355 2.90 13.34 7.41
C ASN A 355 3.71 14.22 6.44
N GLN A 356 3.14 14.49 5.28
CA GLN A 356 3.84 15.06 4.12
C GLN A 356 4.39 16.47 4.39
N ARG A 357 3.63 17.34 5.10
CA ARG A 357 4.03 18.73 5.32
C ARG A 357 4.90 18.95 6.56
N SER A 358 4.88 18.04 7.51
CA SER A 358 5.75 18.08 8.70
C SER A 358 7.00 17.22 8.57
N ASP A 359 7.27 16.67 7.38
CA ASP A 359 8.50 15.95 7.07
C ASP A 359 8.81 14.81 8.06
N ASN A 360 7.77 14.05 8.46
CA ASN A 360 7.94 12.97 9.40
C ASN A 360 7.02 11.77 9.17
N ILE A 361 7.45 10.63 9.68
CA ILE A 361 6.64 9.42 9.80
C ILE A 361 6.44 9.14 11.28
N THR A 362 5.19 9.07 11.71
CA THR A 362 4.80 8.71 13.07
C THR A 362 4.28 7.28 13.11
N ARG A 363 4.42 6.63 14.27
CA ARG A 363 4.07 5.23 14.47
C ARG A 363 3.03 5.07 15.56
N PHE A 364 2.10 4.17 15.34
CA PHE A 364 1.05 3.77 16.28
C PHE A 364 1.11 2.27 16.50
N SER A 365 0.97 1.82 17.74
CA SER A 365 0.66 0.42 18.03
C SER A 365 -0.83 0.16 17.79
N VAL A 366 -1.12 -1.02 17.25
CA VAL A 366 -2.49 -1.49 17.00
C VAL A 366 -2.85 -2.51 18.06
N ASP A 367 -3.87 -2.24 18.86
CA ASP A 367 -4.43 -3.22 19.77
C ASP A 367 -5.08 -4.37 18.97
N GLN A 368 -4.60 -5.58 19.15
CA GLN A 368 -4.98 -6.71 18.29
C GLN A 368 -6.41 -7.22 18.55
N GLN A 369 -7.05 -6.81 19.64
CA GLN A 369 -8.43 -7.18 19.94
C GLN A 369 -9.43 -6.15 19.46
N SER A 370 -9.15 -4.87 19.71
CA SER A 370 -10.06 -3.75 19.40
C SER A 370 -9.73 -2.99 18.15
N GLY A 371 -8.53 -3.16 17.56
CA GLY A 371 -8.01 -2.38 16.45
C GLY A 371 -7.64 -0.94 16.82
N LYS A 372 -7.76 -0.53 18.09
CA LYS A 372 -7.49 0.84 18.51
C LYS A 372 -6.01 1.18 18.41
N LEU A 373 -5.76 2.41 17.94
CA LEU A 373 -4.43 2.96 17.80
C LEU A 373 -3.97 3.66 19.07
N SER A 374 -2.69 3.44 19.44
CA SER A 374 -2.01 4.20 20.48
C SER A 374 -0.70 4.75 19.92
N PHE A 375 -0.46 6.05 20.05
CA PHE A 375 0.77 6.67 19.59
C PHE A 375 1.99 6.10 20.32
N VAL A 376 3.00 5.70 19.53
CA VAL A 376 4.31 5.30 20.05
C VAL A 376 5.25 6.49 19.94
N ALA A 377 5.75 6.98 21.08
CA ALA A 377 6.57 8.18 21.12
C ALA A 377 7.78 8.14 20.17
N GLY A 378 8.08 9.28 19.57
CA GLY A 378 9.13 9.46 18.58
C GLY A 378 8.59 9.44 17.15
N TYR A 379 9.44 9.85 16.21
CA TYR A 379 9.14 9.87 14.78
C TYR A 379 10.42 9.66 13.97
N MET A 380 10.25 9.23 12.71
CA MET A 380 11.35 9.20 11.73
C MET A 380 11.29 10.47 10.89
N PRO A 381 12.34 11.32 10.89
CA PRO A 381 12.38 12.47 9.99
C PRO A 381 12.61 12.00 8.55
N VAL A 382 11.67 12.35 7.66
CA VAL A 382 11.73 12.08 6.22
C VAL A 382 11.08 13.24 5.51
N GLY A 383 11.81 13.92 4.61
CA GLY A 383 11.28 15.06 3.85
C GLY A 383 10.11 14.64 2.96
N SER A 384 8.98 15.30 3.11
CA SER A 384 7.76 15.14 2.29
C SER A 384 7.42 13.69 1.90
N PRO A 385 7.23 12.76 2.88
CA PRO A 385 7.02 11.36 2.59
C PRO A 385 5.69 11.13 1.83
N SER A 386 5.75 10.34 0.74
CA SER A 386 4.60 10.04 -0.12
C SER A 386 3.95 8.70 0.23
N GLN A 387 4.74 7.65 0.28
CA GLN A 387 4.31 6.29 0.58
C GLN A 387 5.43 5.48 1.23
N MET A 388 5.04 4.46 1.98
CA MET A 388 5.94 3.46 2.55
C MET A 388 5.44 2.05 2.20
N VAL A 389 6.34 1.20 1.73
CA VAL A 389 6.06 -0.21 1.44
C VAL A 389 7.07 -1.10 2.15
N PHE A 390 6.60 -2.21 2.69
CA PHE A 390 7.44 -3.22 3.33
C PHE A 390 7.88 -4.28 2.32
N MET A 391 9.02 -4.89 2.61
CA MET A 391 9.37 -6.18 2.00
C MET A 391 8.42 -7.25 2.53
N PRO A 392 7.92 -8.15 1.66
CA PRO A 392 7.05 -9.26 2.07
C PRO A 392 7.70 -10.23 3.04
#